data_012dc53d847c30a64390a645fea5d291
#
_entry.id   012dc53d847c30a64390a645fea5d291
#
_cell.length_a   1.000
_cell.length_b   1.000
_cell.length_c   1.000
_cell.angle_alpha   90.00
_cell.angle_beta   90.00
_cell.angle_gamma   90.00
#
_symmetry.space_group_name_H-M   'P 1'
#
loop_
_entity.id
_entity.type
_entity.pdbx_description
1 polymer ?
#
loop_
_entity_poly.entity_id
_entity_poly.type
_entity_poly.pdbx_seq_one_letter_code
_entity_poly.pdbx_strand_id
1 'polypeptide(L)'
;LSEKLRALSYSNTPDALPQELARALFQPGGRYVSSMTRLETYRSCPYKYFLQYGLALEARDEGEIQNLDLGNYLHAGLHQFGSTLTRQKRQWRDASDEDIREISSTIAGALSEKMKYGILSSDATSRYTKRSLDRTFRETLTFLRSWSQRSEFDTKDLEKAFFFHLAKEDGETLTISGKIDRFDVKDDAIAIFDYKTGHTEATLAEIVAGLKLQLLTYLLAVEQEHPEEQLLPAALMYIYLSGNVTKVEQVPPNGNVNLSEKDHASGYVLADPSLLKSLDKDAGESDSCLPVRFTNDGSLHKGSASALTKEQ
;
A
#
# COMPACT_ATOMS: atom_id res chain seq x y z
N LEU A 1 -48.34 -23.65 -0.29
CA LEU A 1 -48.79 -22.27 -0.46
C LEU A 1 -48.11 -21.32 0.53
N SER A 2 -47.94 -21.72 1.81
CA SER A 2 -47.33 -20.91 2.86
C SER A 2 -45.84 -20.54 2.59
N GLU A 3 -45.06 -21.43 2.01
CA GLU A 3 -43.66 -21.14 1.64
C GLU A 3 -43.52 -20.16 0.48
N LYS A 4 -44.45 -20.27 -0.51
CA LYS A 4 -44.48 -19.33 -1.63
C LYS A 4 -44.95 -17.93 -1.20
N LEU A 5 -45.80 -17.84 -0.19
CA LEU A 5 -46.23 -16.57 0.38
C LEU A 5 -45.14 -15.92 1.27
N ARG A 6 -44.28 -16.75 1.94
CA ARG A 6 -43.12 -16.23 2.66
C ARG A 6 -42.09 -15.59 1.72
N ALA A 7 -41.93 -16.14 0.48
CA ALA A 7 -41.05 -15.53 -0.49
C ALA A 7 -41.50 -14.13 -0.96
N LEU A 8 -42.81 -13.87 -0.94
CA LEU A 8 -43.37 -12.55 -1.28
C LEU A 8 -43.23 -11.51 -0.14
N SER A 9 -43.06 -11.99 1.10
CA SER A 9 -42.83 -11.15 2.27
C SER A 9 -41.33 -11.03 2.64
N TYR A 10 -40.40 -11.49 1.78
CA TYR A 10 -38.99 -11.37 2.00
C TYR A 10 -38.60 -9.90 2.08
N SER A 11 -38.09 -9.50 3.22
CA SER A 11 -37.42 -8.21 3.40
C SER A 11 -35.92 -8.47 3.46
N ASN A 12 -35.15 -7.75 2.66
CA ASN A 12 -33.68 -7.83 2.66
C ASN A 12 -33.08 -7.10 3.88
N THR A 13 -33.70 -7.32 5.06
CA THR A 13 -33.20 -6.81 6.33
C THR A 13 -32.15 -7.79 6.84
N PRO A 14 -30.91 -7.39 7.06
CA PRO A 14 -29.89 -8.29 7.60
C PRO A 14 -30.25 -8.66 9.04
N ASP A 15 -30.43 -9.96 9.29
CA ASP A 15 -30.53 -10.45 10.64
C ASP A 15 -29.15 -10.42 11.31
N ALA A 16 -29.11 -9.98 12.56
CA ALA A 16 -27.88 -10.05 13.36
C ALA A 16 -27.54 -11.52 13.65
N LEU A 17 -26.26 -11.86 13.54
CA LEU A 17 -25.80 -13.18 13.96
C LEU A 17 -26.02 -13.35 15.48
N PRO A 18 -26.48 -14.56 15.94
CA PRO A 18 -26.47 -14.86 17.36
C PRO A 18 -25.08 -14.63 17.96
N GLN A 19 -25.03 -14.01 19.14
CA GLN A 19 -23.78 -13.58 19.77
C GLN A 19 -22.77 -14.74 19.93
N GLU A 20 -23.23 -15.93 20.30
CA GLU A 20 -22.37 -17.12 20.44
C GLU A 20 -21.75 -17.52 19.11
N LEU A 21 -22.54 -17.52 18.03
CA LEU A 21 -22.05 -17.82 16.69
C LEU A 21 -21.05 -16.75 16.20
N ALA A 22 -21.36 -15.48 16.43
CA ALA A 22 -20.45 -14.39 16.08
C ALA A 22 -19.10 -14.49 16.82
N ARG A 23 -19.13 -14.84 18.12
CA ARG A 23 -17.90 -15.11 18.89
C ARG A 23 -17.14 -16.31 18.36
N ALA A 24 -17.81 -17.40 18.06
CA ALA A 24 -17.15 -18.59 17.52
C ALA A 24 -16.46 -18.33 16.19
N LEU A 25 -17.06 -17.53 15.30
CA LEU A 25 -16.52 -17.23 13.97
C LEU A 25 -15.42 -16.15 14.00
N PHE A 26 -15.55 -15.13 14.84
CA PHE A 26 -14.70 -13.93 14.76
C PHE A 26 -13.83 -13.69 16.00
N GLN A 27 -13.97 -14.50 17.05
CA GLN A 27 -13.16 -14.45 18.29
C GLN A 27 -12.55 -15.81 18.62
N PRO A 28 -11.80 -16.46 17.74
CA PRO A 28 -11.20 -17.73 18.07
C PRO A 28 -10.27 -17.61 19.28
N GLY A 29 -10.50 -18.46 20.31
CA GLY A 29 -9.73 -18.38 21.55
C GLY A 29 -10.02 -17.16 22.43
N GLY A 30 -11.15 -16.48 22.23
CA GLY A 30 -11.58 -15.34 23.04
C GLY A 30 -10.83 -14.04 22.75
N ARG A 31 -10.09 -13.96 21.65
CA ARG A 31 -9.33 -12.75 21.25
C ARG A 31 -9.87 -12.14 19.98
N TYR A 32 -10.02 -10.82 19.98
CA TYR A 32 -10.31 -10.08 18.75
C TYR A 32 -9.00 -9.72 18.05
N VAL A 33 -8.66 -10.49 17.01
CA VAL A 33 -7.53 -10.20 16.12
C VAL A 33 -8.05 -9.96 14.71
N SER A 34 -7.69 -8.84 14.12
CA SER A 34 -8.11 -8.45 12.78
C SER A 34 -6.95 -7.87 11.97
N SER A 35 -7.18 -7.64 10.70
CA SER A 35 -6.31 -6.82 9.84
C SER A 35 -7.10 -5.64 9.29
N MET A 36 -6.40 -4.63 8.78
CA MET A 36 -7.08 -3.47 8.18
C MET A 36 -7.99 -3.87 7.03
N THR A 37 -7.53 -4.73 6.13
CA THR A 37 -8.33 -5.24 5.01
C THR A 37 -9.63 -5.91 5.49
N ARG A 38 -9.58 -6.64 6.60
CA ARG A 38 -10.78 -7.23 7.19
C ARG A 38 -11.76 -6.17 7.70
N LEU A 39 -11.27 -5.13 8.39
CA LEU A 39 -12.11 -4.05 8.90
C LEU A 39 -12.72 -3.23 7.75
N GLU A 40 -11.93 -2.87 6.75
CA GLU A 40 -12.42 -2.18 5.54
C GLU A 40 -13.45 -3.03 4.78
N THR A 41 -13.23 -4.35 4.69
CA THR A 41 -14.20 -5.27 4.08
C THR A 41 -15.51 -5.28 4.87
N TYR A 42 -15.44 -5.36 6.20
CA TYR A 42 -16.63 -5.29 7.05
C TYR A 42 -17.37 -3.97 6.86
N ARG A 43 -16.64 -2.85 6.85
CA ARG A 43 -17.21 -1.53 6.68
C ARG A 43 -17.85 -1.32 5.31
N SER A 44 -17.24 -1.88 4.28
CA SER A 44 -17.75 -1.86 2.90
C SER A 44 -19.00 -2.72 2.72
N CYS A 45 -18.97 -3.95 3.25
CA CYS A 45 -20.08 -4.91 3.15
C CYS A 45 -19.96 -6.00 4.23
N PRO A 46 -20.75 -5.94 5.31
CA PRO A 46 -20.75 -6.96 6.36
C PRO A 46 -21.06 -8.37 5.86
N TYR A 47 -21.89 -8.50 4.83
CA TYR A 47 -22.20 -9.79 4.21
C TYR A 47 -20.98 -10.39 3.50
N LYS A 48 -20.25 -9.57 2.73
CA LYS A 48 -18.97 -10.01 2.11
C LYS A 48 -17.97 -10.45 3.19
N TYR A 49 -17.85 -9.68 4.27
CA TYR A 49 -17.00 -10.02 5.41
C TYR A 49 -17.38 -11.37 6.03
N PHE A 50 -18.68 -11.61 6.25
CA PHE A 50 -19.18 -12.88 6.77
C PHE A 50 -18.85 -14.06 5.86
N LEU A 51 -19.07 -13.94 4.55
CA LEU A 51 -18.74 -15.00 3.60
C LEU A 51 -17.23 -15.29 3.57
N GLN A 52 -16.43 -14.24 3.49
CA GLN A 52 -14.98 -14.36 3.28
C GLN A 52 -14.23 -14.75 4.56
N TYR A 53 -14.60 -14.19 5.71
CA TYR A 53 -13.86 -14.36 6.97
C TYR A 53 -14.62 -15.17 8.03
N GLY A 54 -15.92 -15.20 7.98
CA GLY A 54 -16.74 -16.04 8.86
C GLY A 54 -16.83 -17.48 8.34
N LEU A 55 -17.24 -17.65 7.10
CA LEU A 55 -17.37 -18.95 6.46
C LEU A 55 -16.09 -19.41 5.75
N ALA A 56 -15.08 -18.54 5.65
CA ALA A 56 -13.81 -18.79 4.95
C ALA A 56 -14.02 -19.32 3.51
N LEU A 57 -15.00 -18.75 2.80
CA LEU A 57 -15.26 -19.15 1.42
C LEU A 57 -14.15 -18.62 0.52
N GLU A 58 -13.50 -19.50 -0.17
CA GLU A 58 -12.47 -19.20 -1.16
C GLU A 58 -12.93 -19.62 -2.54
N ALA A 59 -12.61 -18.80 -3.55
CA ALA A 59 -12.79 -19.23 -4.93
C ALA A 59 -11.85 -20.39 -5.23
N ARG A 60 -12.32 -21.33 -6.06
CA ARG A 60 -11.47 -22.45 -6.50
C ARG A 60 -10.24 -21.88 -7.20
N ASP A 61 -9.05 -22.33 -6.80
CA ASP A 61 -7.81 -21.99 -7.53
C ASP A 61 -7.83 -22.70 -8.90
N GLU A 62 -7.98 -21.89 -9.95
CA GLU A 62 -8.00 -22.39 -11.32
C GLU A 62 -6.60 -22.55 -11.92
N GLY A 63 -5.55 -22.35 -11.12
CA GLY A 63 -4.16 -22.44 -11.57
C GLY A 63 -3.75 -21.26 -12.48
N GLU A 64 -4.52 -20.19 -12.48
CA GLU A 64 -4.23 -18.97 -13.24
C GLU A 64 -3.49 -17.94 -12.39
N ILE A 65 -2.74 -17.05 -13.06
CA ILE A 65 -2.08 -15.91 -12.42
C ILE A 65 -3.12 -14.83 -12.15
N GLN A 66 -3.32 -14.51 -10.89
CA GLN A 66 -4.26 -13.46 -10.45
C GLN A 66 -3.52 -12.16 -10.14
N ASN A 67 -4.25 -11.03 -10.12
CA ASN A 67 -3.68 -9.73 -9.76
C ASN A 67 -3.03 -9.72 -8.37
N LEU A 68 -3.55 -10.49 -7.43
CA LEU A 68 -2.97 -10.67 -6.10
C LEU A 68 -1.58 -11.33 -6.16
N ASP A 69 -1.40 -12.31 -7.05
CA ASP A 69 -0.10 -12.98 -7.24
C ASP A 69 0.94 -11.99 -7.78
N LEU A 70 0.52 -11.12 -8.72
CA LEU A 70 1.37 -10.07 -9.28
C LEU A 70 1.77 -9.04 -8.21
N GLY A 71 0.81 -8.63 -7.36
CA GLY A 71 1.06 -7.76 -6.22
C GLY A 71 2.09 -8.37 -5.27
N ASN A 72 1.85 -9.59 -4.81
CA ASN A 72 2.72 -10.29 -3.89
C ASN A 72 4.14 -10.46 -4.46
N TYR A 73 4.26 -10.71 -5.77
CA TYR A 73 5.57 -10.79 -6.43
C TYR A 73 6.34 -9.48 -6.35
N LEU A 74 5.69 -8.35 -6.67
CA LEU A 74 6.34 -7.03 -6.64
C LEU A 74 6.70 -6.61 -5.21
N HIS A 75 5.80 -6.78 -4.24
CA HIS A 75 6.09 -6.50 -2.82
C HIS A 75 7.28 -7.32 -2.32
N ALA A 76 7.28 -8.64 -2.57
CA ALA A 76 8.39 -9.51 -2.19
C ALA A 76 9.70 -9.09 -2.87
N GLY A 77 9.64 -8.66 -4.13
CA GLY A 77 10.79 -8.16 -4.88
C GLY A 77 11.38 -6.89 -4.26
N LEU A 78 10.54 -5.90 -3.97
CA LEU A 78 10.94 -4.63 -3.35
C LEU A 78 11.55 -4.86 -1.95
N HIS A 79 10.91 -5.69 -1.14
CA HIS A 79 11.43 -6.07 0.17
C HIS A 79 12.81 -6.74 0.07
N GLN A 80 13.00 -7.71 -0.84
CA GLN A 80 14.28 -8.40 -1.00
C GLN A 80 15.38 -7.47 -1.51
N PHE A 81 15.05 -6.56 -2.44
CA PHE A 81 15.99 -5.58 -2.96
C PHE A 81 16.44 -4.63 -1.84
N GLY A 82 15.52 -3.98 -1.16
CA GLY A 82 15.83 -3.06 -0.06
C GLY A 82 16.57 -3.75 1.09
N SER A 83 16.17 -4.98 1.47
CA SER A 83 16.86 -5.78 2.48
C SER A 83 18.29 -6.14 2.06
N THR A 84 18.54 -6.29 0.76
CA THR A 84 19.90 -6.52 0.25
C THR A 84 20.77 -5.28 0.42
N LEU A 85 20.25 -4.09 0.10
CA LEU A 85 20.94 -2.83 0.34
C LEU A 85 21.22 -2.61 1.83
N THR A 86 20.22 -2.82 2.69
CA THR A 86 20.36 -2.67 4.14
C THR A 86 21.45 -3.57 4.72
N ARG A 87 21.52 -4.85 4.28
CA ARG A 87 22.61 -5.76 4.68
C ARG A 87 24.00 -5.28 4.23
N GLN A 88 24.05 -4.54 3.12
CA GLN A 88 25.27 -3.89 2.64
C GLN A 88 25.54 -2.53 3.30
N LYS A 89 24.69 -2.09 4.25
CA LYS A 89 24.71 -0.76 4.88
C LYS A 89 24.60 0.37 3.86
N ARG A 90 23.75 0.19 2.86
CA ARG A 90 23.45 1.13 1.78
C ARG A 90 21.99 1.52 1.81
N GLN A 91 21.70 2.74 1.38
CA GLN A 91 20.35 3.22 1.16
C GLN A 91 19.93 3.05 -0.32
N TRP A 92 18.65 3.26 -0.61
CA TRP A 92 18.13 3.18 -1.98
C TRP A 92 18.85 4.14 -2.93
N ARG A 93 19.23 5.34 -2.44
CA ARG A 93 19.98 6.35 -3.21
C ARG A 93 21.35 5.90 -3.68
N ASP A 94 21.94 4.93 -3.00
CA ASP A 94 23.28 4.41 -3.27
C ASP A 94 23.29 3.30 -4.32
N ALA A 95 22.11 2.84 -4.77
CA ALA A 95 22.00 1.79 -5.77
C ALA A 95 22.45 2.30 -7.14
N SER A 96 23.36 1.58 -7.79
CA SER A 96 23.77 1.84 -9.18
C SER A 96 22.81 1.21 -10.18
N ASP A 97 22.93 1.57 -11.47
CA ASP A 97 22.19 0.90 -12.55
C ASP A 97 22.54 -0.57 -12.64
N GLU A 98 23.80 -0.92 -12.32
CA GLU A 98 24.27 -2.30 -12.24
C GLU A 98 23.57 -3.06 -11.13
N ASP A 99 23.48 -2.48 -9.92
CA ASP A 99 22.75 -3.07 -8.78
C ASP A 99 21.29 -3.35 -9.17
N ILE A 100 20.62 -2.37 -9.78
CA ILE A 100 19.23 -2.53 -10.23
C ILE A 100 19.14 -3.70 -11.22
N ARG A 101 20.04 -3.79 -12.18
CA ARG A 101 20.02 -4.85 -13.19
C ARG A 101 20.29 -6.23 -12.59
N GLU A 102 21.39 -6.39 -11.84
CA GLU A 102 21.86 -7.69 -11.35
C GLU A 102 21.02 -8.21 -10.17
N ILE A 103 20.82 -7.37 -9.15
CA ILE A 103 20.06 -7.77 -7.97
C ILE A 103 18.61 -8.05 -8.34
N SER A 104 17.98 -7.18 -9.19
CA SER A 104 16.61 -7.42 -9.62
C SER A 104 16.46 -8.69 -10.45
N SER A 105 17.42 -8.99 -11.32
CA SER A 105 17.40 -10.21 -12.14
C SER A 105 17.48 -11.46 -11.27
N THR A 106 18.36 -11.45 -10.27
CA THR A 106 18.51 -12.56 -9.31
C THR A 106 17.22 -12.78 -8.51
N ILE A 107 16.65 -11.70 -7.97
CA ILE A 107 15.39 -11.75 -7.21
C ILE A 107 14.23 -12.23 -8.09
N ALA A 108 14.09 -11.67 -9.29
CA ALA A 108 13.04 -12.02 -10.24
C ALA A 108 13.11 -13.50 -10.65
N GLY A 109 14.31 -14.04 -10.84
CA GLY A 109 14.53 -15.47 -11.09
C GLY A 109 13.99 -16.33 -9.96
N ALA A 110 14.43 -16.06 -8.73
CA ALA A 110 14.03 -16.81 -7.53
C ALA A 110 12.52 -16.70 -7.23
N LEU A 111 11.92 -15.51 -7.40
CA LEU A 111 10.49 -15.33 -7.20
C LEU A 111 9.65 -16.04 -8.27
N SER A 112 10.11 -16.03 -9.53
CA SER A 112 9.42 -16.70 -10.63
C SER A 112 9.36 -18.21 -10.48
N GLU A 113 10.40 -18.82 -9.92
CA GLU A 113 10.43 -20.26 -9.61
C GLU A 113 9.47 -20.65 -8.50
N LYS A 114 9.29 -19.76 -7.51
CA LYS A 114 8.41 -20.00 -6.36
C LYS A 114 6.94 -19.73 -6.67
N MET A 115 6.62 -18.83 -7.59
CA MET A 115 5.25 -18.44 -7.90
C MET A 115 4.49 -19.62 -8.49
N LYS A 116 3.46 -20.09 -7.74
CA LYS A 116 2.58 -21.21 -8.16
C LYS A 116 3.33 -22.32 -8.90
N TYR A 117 4.41 -22.80 -8.28
CA TYR A 117 5.24 -23.88 -8.82
C TYR A 117 5.82 -23.63 -10.22
N GLY A 118 6.22 -22.37 -10.51
CA GLY A 118 6.86 -22.01 -11.77
C GLY A 118 5.89 -21.73 -12.94
N ILE A 119 4.64 -21.43 -12.65
CA ILE A 119 3.60 -21.13 -13.66
C ILE A 119 4.03 -20.05 -14.66
N LEU A 120 4.88 -19.11 -14.24
CA LEU A 120 5.38 -18.04 -15.12
C LEU A 120 6.25 -18.55 -16.28
N SER A 121 6.59 -19.84 -16.32
CA SER A 121 7.36 -20.48 -17.38
C SER A 121 6.53 -21.48 -18.21
N SER A 122 5.26 -21.73 -17.85
CA SER A 122 4.44 -22.81 -18.40
C SER A 122 4.12 -22.63 -19.90
N ASP A 123 3.73 -21.44 -20.32
CA ASP A 123 3.25 -21.15 -21.67
C ASP A 123 3.71 -19.77 -22.17
N ALA A 124 3.29 -19.38 -23.38
CA ALA A 124 3.70 -18.12 -24.00
C ALA A 124 3.13 -16.90 -23.28
N THR A 125 1.88 -16.97 -22.80
CA THR A 125 1.20 -15.90 -22.07
C THR A 125 1.86 -15.68 -20.72
N SER A 126 2.13 -16.75 -19.98
CA SER A 126 2.84 -16.72 -18.69
C SER A 126 4.25 -16.14 -18.83
N ARG A 127 4.99 -16.51 -19.87
CA ARG A 127 6.31 -15.91 -20.17
C ARG A 127 6.23 -14.43 -20.56
N TYR A 128 5.15 -13.99 -21.21
CA TYR A 128 4.92 -12.57 -21.46
C TYR A 128 4.62 -11.83 -20.16
N THR A 129 3.76 -12.37 -19.32
CA THR A 129 3.45 -11.82 -17.98
C THR A 129 4.71 -11.69 -17.14
N LYS A 130 5.58 -12.73 -17.12
CA LYS A 130 6.88 -12.67 -16.45
C LYS A 130 7.73 -11.50 -16.93
N ARG A 131 7.89 -11.34 -18.25
CA ARG A 131 8.68 -10.24 -18.83
C ARG A 131 8.10 -8.86 -18.45
N SER A 132 6.78 -8.76 -18.44
CA SER A 132 6.10 -7.53 -18.00
C SER A 132 6.38 -7.24 -16.53
N LEU A 133 6.29 -8.25 -15.65
CA LEU A 133 6.62 -8.11 -14.23
C LEU A 133 8.07 -7.71 -14.00
N ASP A 134 9.02 -8.39 -14.67
CA ASP A 134 10.45 -8.10 -14.54
C ASP A 134 10.77 -6.66 -14.99
N ARG A 135 10.05 -6.16 -16.00
CA ARG A 135 10.16 -4.78 -16.46
C ARG A 135 9.58 -3.82 -15.42
N THR A 136 8.33 -4.03 -15.00
CA THR A 136 7.67 -3.21 -13.97
C THR A 136 8.49 -3.15 -12.71
N PHE A 137 9.04 -4.27 -12.26
CA PHE A 137 9.90 -4.32 -11.09
C PHE A 137 11.13 -3.42 -11.24
N ARG A 138 11.86 -3.49 -12.36
CA ARG A 138 13.02 -2.62 -12.61
C ARG A 138 12.65 -1.15 -12.72
N GLU A 139 11.56 -0.83 -13.41
CA GLU A 139 11.06 0.54 -13.53
C GLU A 139 10.72 1.12 -12.15
N THR A 140 10.05 0.34 -11.30
CA THR A 140 9.75 0.72 -9.91
C THR A 140 11.03 0.95 -9.09
N LEU A 141 12.03 0.05 -9.21
CA LEU A 141 13.31 0.24 -8.51
C LEU A 141 14.03 1.50 -8.97
N THR A 142 14.01 1.78 -10.27
CA THR A 142 14.61 3.01 -10.84
C THR A 142 13.91 4.26 -10.32
N PHE A 143 12.57 4.25 -10.27
CA PHE A 143 11.78 5.33 -9.71
C PHE A 143 12.08 5.54 -8.22
N LEU A 144 12.05 4.48 -7.40
CA LEU A 144 12.31 4.59 -5.95
C LEU A 144 13.73 5.06 -5.64
N ARG A 145 14.71 4.65 -6.44
CA ARG A 145 16.07 5.16 -6.35
C ARG A 145 16.14 6.64 -6.68
N SER A 146 15.56 7.05 -7.82
CA SER A 146 15.52 8.45 -8.26
C SER A 146 14.90 9.34 -7.19
N TRP A 147 13.77 8.92 -6.64
CA TRP A 147 13.15 9.64 -5.53
C TRP A 147 14.05 9.69 -4.29
N SER A 148 14.63 8.54 -3.87
CA SER A 148 15.55 8.49 -2.72
C SER A 148 16.79 9.39 -2.90
N GLN A 149 17.25 9.61 -4.13
CA GLN A 149 18.35 10.56 -4.42
C GLN A 149 17.94 12.03 -4.25
N ARG A 150 16.65 12.32 -4.32
CA ARG A 150 16.09 13.66 -4.07
C ARG A 150 15.59 13.85 -2.65
N SER A 151 15.52 12.76 -1.86
CA SER A 151 15.04 12.73 -0.48
C SER A 151 16.18 12.74 0.53
N GLU A 152 15.97 13.44 1.64
CA GLU A 152 16.82 13.37 2.82
C GLU A 152 16.38 12.27 3.81
N PHE A 153 15.23 11.63 3.56
CA PHE A 153 14.74 10.52 4.37
C PHE A 153 15.49 9.24 4.05
N ASP A 154 15.83 8.49 5.09
CA ASP A 154 16.43 7.16 4.99
C ASP A 154 15.40 6.08 5.25
N THR A 155 15.43 5.02 4.45
CA THR A 155 14.60 3.84 4.73
C THR A 155 15.11 3.15 5.99
N LYS A 156 14.26 3.11 7.01
CA LYS A 156 14.55 2.48 8.31
C LYS A 156 14.08 1.03 8.31
N ASP A 157 12.85 0.77 7.86
CA ASP A 157 12.26 -0.55 7.87
C ASP A 157 11.50 -0.87 6.58
N LEU A 158 11.47 -2.16 6.23
CA LEU A 158 10.70 -2.73 5.13
C LEU A 158 9.90 -3.92 5.64
N GLU A 159 8.62 -4.04 5.23
CA GLU A 159 7.72 -5.11 5.70
C GLU A 159 7.67 -5.18 7.25
N LYS A 160 7.69 -3.99 7.88
CA LYS A 160 7.69 -3.88 9.35
C LYS A 160 6.37 -4.42 9.90
N ALA A 161 6.44 -5.54 10.64
CA ALA A 161 5.28 -6.05 11.35
C ALA A 161 4.88 -5.09 12.46
N PHE A 162 3.56 -4.90 12.64
CA PHE A 162 3.00 -4.09 13.72
C PHE A 162 1.81 -4.79 14.39
N PHE A 163 1.57 -4.39 15.63
CA PHE A 163 0.37 -4.70 16.40
C PHE A 163 -0.19 -3.41 16.97
N PHE A 164 -1.41 -3.08 16.61
CA PHE A 164 -2.11 -1.90 17.12
C PHE A 164 -3.28 -2.35 18.00
N HIS A 165 -3.36 -1.82 19.21
CA HIS A 165 -4.31 -2.23 20.22
C HIS A 165 -5.34 -1.14 20.48
N LEU A 166 -6.61 -1.47 20.24
CA LEU A 166 -7.75 -0.63 20.54
C LEU A 166 -8.49 -1.20 21.74
N ALA A 167 -8.54 -0.44 22.84
CA ALA A 167 -9.37 -0.76 23.98
C ALA A 167 -10.84 -0.50 23.64
N LYS A 168 -11.72 -1.46 23.97
CA LYS A 168 -13.16 -1.33 23.87
C LYS A 168 -13.75 -0.84 25.20
N GLU A 169 -14.95 -0.27 25.17
CA GLU A 169 -15.65 0.21 26.35
C GLU A 169 -15.96 -0.91 27.34
N ASP A 170 -16.13 -2.14 26.87
CA ASP A 170 -16.38 -3.34 27.70
C ASP A 170 -15.11 -3.95 28.32
N GLY A 171 -13.94 -3.31 28.13
CA GLY A 171 -12.64 -3.77 28.61
C GLY A 171 -11.97 -4.83 27.72
N GLU A 172 -12.62 -5.28 26.65
CA GLU A 172 -11.97 -6.15 25.65
C GLU A 172 -11.02 -5.33 24.76
N THR A 173 -10.03 -5.99 24.21
CA THR A 173 -9.07 -5.37 23.29
C THR A 173 -9.20 -5.94 21.88
N LEU A 174 -9.36 -5.07 20.90
CA LEU A 174 -9.20 -5.43 19.50
C LEU A 174 -7.74 -5.23 19.12
N THR A 175 -7.09 -6.30 18.68
CA THR A 175 -5.74 -6.24 18.13
C THR A 175 -5.81 -6.21 16.61
N ILE A 176 -5.22 -5.19 16.01
CA ILE A 176 -5.03 -5.09 14.57
C ILE A 176 -3.58 -5.41 14.27
N SER A 177 -3.35 -6.35 13.38
CA SER A 177 -2.01 -6.74 12.97
C SER A 177 -1.83 -6.58 11.47
N GLY A 178 -0.61 -6.29 11.06
CA GLY A 178 -0.26 -6.12 9.66
C GLY A 178 1.22 -5.88 9.47
N LYS A 179 1.55 -5.39 8.29
CA LYS A 179 2.91 -4.99 7.94
C LYS A 179 2.88 -3.65 7.22
N ILE A 180 3.83 -2.81 7.53
CA ILE A 180 4.09 -1.54 6.84
C ILE A 180 5.10 -1.85 5.73
N ASP A 181 4.74 -1.60 4.49
CA ASP A 181 5.59 -1.98 3.35
C ASP A 181 6.94 -1.25 3.38
N ARG A 182 6.92 0.06 3.65
CA ARG A 182 8.13 0.87 3.79
C ARG A 182 7.94 1.99 4.81
N PHE A 183 8.93 2.16 5.66
CA PHE A 183 8.99 3.17 6.71
C PHE A 183 10.32 3.92 6.62
N ASP A 184 10.24 5.21 6.29
CA ASP A 184 11.39 6.09 6.15
C ASP A 184 11.41 7.13 7.27
N VAL A 185 12.60 7.57 7.66
CA VAL A 185 12.81 8.53 8.75
C VAL A 185 13.83 9.61 8.38
N LYS A 186 13.61 10.80 8.93
CA LYS A 186 14.58 11.89 8.99
C LYS A 186 14.40 12.62 10.31
N ASP A 187 15.38 12.55 11.20
CA ASP A 187 15.30 13.08 12.56
C ASP A 187 14.07 12.52 13.30
N ASP A 188 13.12 13.39 13.70
CA ASP A 188 11.82 13.03 14.28
C ASP A 188 10.70 12.86 13.25
N ALA A 189 10.97 13.19 11.99
CA ALA A 189 9.99 13.08 10.91
C ALA A 189 9.92 11.67 10.33
N ILE A 190 8.71 11.19 10.09
CA ILE A 190 8.43 9.85 9.55
C ILE A 190 7.63 9.93 8.26
N ALA A 191 7.92 9.03 7.33
CA ALA A 191 7.17 8.84 6.11
C ALA A 191 6.80 7.36 5.96
N ILE A 192 5.52 7.09 5.73
CA ILE A 192 4.96 5.75 5.62
C ILE A 192 4.46 5.55 4.19
N PHE A 193 4.90 4.46 3.57
CA PHE A 193 4.53 4.13 2.21
C PHE A 193 3.92 2.72 2.15
N ASP A 194 2.88 2.61 1.35
CA ASP A 194 2.23 1.35 1.04
C ASP A 194 2.19 1.16 -0.47
N TYR A 195 2.65 0.02 -0.94
CA TYR A 195 2.76 -0.30 -2.35
C TYR A 195 1.45 -0.82 -2.91
N LYS A 196 1.01 -0.30 -4.06
CA LYS A 196 -0.24 -0.71 -4.72
C LYS A 196 0.00 -1.07 -6.18
N THR A 197 -0.51 -2.21 -6.61
CA THR A 197 -0.48 -2.63 -8.02
C THR A 197 -1.60 -2.05 -8.86
N GLY A 198 -2.61 -1.46 -8.24
CA GLY A 198 -3.71 -0.75 -8.88
C GLY A 198 -3.81 0.67 -8.38
N HIS A 199 -4.42 1.54 -9.19
CA HIS A 199 -4.69 2.92 -8.77
C HIS A 199 -5.67 2.91 -7.60
N THR A 200 -5.27 3.48 -6.48
CA THR A 200 -6.06 3.59 -5.26
C THR A 200 -5.83 4.98 -4.67
N GLU A 201 -6.88 5.74 -4.55
CA GLU A 201 -6.87 6.99 -3.78
C GLU A 201 -7.57 6.75 -2.45
N ALA A 202 -7.12 7.42 -1.40
CA ALA A 202 -7.83 7.50 -0.14
C ALA A 202 -8.32 8.93 0.04
N THR A 203 -9.58 9.16 -0.19
CA THR A 203 -10.19 10.47 0.10
C THR A 203 -10.46 10.60 1.59
N LEU A 204 -10.44 11.82 2.13
CA LEU A 204 -10.81 12.07 3.54
C LEU A 204 -12.21 11.52 3.86
N ALA A 205 -13.14 11.59 2.92
CA ALA A 205 -14.48 11.04 3.08
C ALA A 205 -14.47 9.51 3.26
N GLU A 206 -13.64 8.78 2.50
CA GLU A 206 -13.48 7.34 2.64
C GLU A 206 -12.78 6.96 3.94
N ILE A 207 -11.79 7.76 4.37
CA ILE A 207 -11.11 7.58 5.66
C ILE A 207 -12.11 7.75 6.81
N VAL A 208 -12.87 8.85 6.83
CA VAL A 208 -13.91 9.11 7.84
C VAL A 208 -15.01 8.04 7.80
N ALA A 209 -15.37 7.55 6.63
CA ALA A 209 -16.32 6.44 6.47
C ALA A 209 -15.75 5.08 6.89
N GLY A 210 -14.47 4.95 7.19
CA GLY A 210 -13.83 3.70 7.58
C GLY A 210 -13.57 2.74 6.41
N LEU A 211 -13.52 3.26 5.19
CA LEU A 211 -13.32 2.47 3.96
C LEU A 211 -11.85 2.40 3.53
N LYS A 212 -11.01 3.34 3.99
CA LYS A 212 -9.59 3.46 3.70
C LYS A 212 -8.83 3.84 4.96
N LEU A 213 -8.50 2.85 5.78
CA LEU A 213 -7.91 3.05 7.10
C LEU A 213 -6.42 2.66 7.17
N GLN A 214 -5.88 2.04 6.13
CA GLN A 214 -4.58 1.37 6.16
C GLN A 214 -3.45 2.32 6.56
N LEU A 215 -3.24 3.43 5.85
CA LEU A 215 -2.16 4.38 6.13
C LEU A 215 -2.29 5.04 7.51
N LEU A 216 -3.53 5.40 7.91
CA LEU A 216 -3.77 5.98 9.22
C LEU A 216 -3.46 4.98 10.35
N THR A 217 -3.84 3.72 10.18
CA THR A 217 -3.53 2.69 11.18
C THR A 217 -2.04 2.43 11.29
N TYR A 218 -1.30 2.50 10.19
CA TYR A 218 0.16 2.40 10.22
C TYR A 218 0.77 3.52 11.07
N LEU A 219 0.31 4.75 10.88
CA LEU A 219 0.76 5.88 11.70
C LEU A 219 0.47 5.64 13.18
N LEU A 220 -0.79 5.32 13.52
CA LEU A 220 -1.20 5.08 14.90
C LEU A 220 -0.44 3.91 15.55
N ALA A 221 -0.11 2.88 14.78
CA ALA A 221 0.68 1.75 15.26
C ALA A 221 2.13 2.18 15.58
N VAL A 222 2.74 3.00 14.75
CA VAL A 222 4.08 3.55 14.99
C VAL A 222 4.10 4.46 16.21
N GLU A 223 3.11 5.34 16.35
CA GLU A 223 2.96 6.19 17.53
C GLU A 223 2.74 5.39 18.83
N GLN A 224 1.97 4.30 18.76
CA GLN A 224 1.74 3.43 19.94
C GLN A 224 3.02 2.64 20.31
N GLU A 225 3.88 2.32 19.38
CA GLU A 225 5.18 1.67 19.64
C GLU A 225 6.22 2.64 20.22
N HIS A 226 6.07 3.94 19.96
CA HIS A 226 7.00 5.00 20.36
C HIS A 226 6.35 6.12 21.17
N PRO A 227 5.70 5.83 22.30
CA PRO A 227 4.86 6.79 23.01
C PRO A 227 5.62 7.98 23.62
N GLU A 228 6.92 7.84 23.83
CA GLU A 228 7.78 8.90 24.38
C GLU A 228 8.40 9.79 23.27
N GLU A 229 8.29 9.39 22.01
CA GLU A 229 8.85 10.12 20.88
C GLU A 229 7.76 11.02 20.28
N GLN A 230 8.09 12.30 20.06
CA GLN A 230 7.20 13.21 19.34
C GLN A 230 7.42 13.05 17.84
N LEU A 231 6.91 11.96 17.28
CA LEU A 231 7.03 11.68 15.86
C LEU A 231 6.23 12.69 15.02
N LEU A 232 6.84 13.20 13.96
CA LEU A 232 6.23 14.12 13.03
C LEU A 232 5.83 13.39 11.74
N PRO A 233 4.53 13.15 11.48
CA PRO A 233 4.08 12.45 10.27
C PRO A 233 4.26 13.36 9.04
N ALA A 234 5.37 13.18 8.33
CA ALA A 234 5.70 13.96 7.14
C ALA A 234 4.90 13.53 5.91
N ALA A 235 4.70 12.21 5.74
CA ALA A 235 3.96 11.66 4.61
C ALA A 235 3.30 10.32 4.94
N LEU A 236 2.08 10.13 4.43
CA LEU A 236 1.33 8.87 4.39
C LEU A 236 0.90 8.65 2.94
N MET A 237 1.55 7.76 2.20
CA MET A 237 1.39 7.70 0.75
C MET A 237 1.26 6.28 0.23
N TYR A 238 0.43 6.13 -0.81
CA TYR A 238 0.44 4.98 -1.70
C TYR A 238 1.44 5.20 -2.82
N ILE A 239 2.22 4.17 -3.14
CA ILE A 239 3.13 4.15 -4.28
C ILE A 239 2.62 3.11 -5.28
N TYR A 240 2.38 3.52 -6.51
CA TYR A 240 1.86 2.66 -7.56
C TYR A 240 2.99 1.92 -8.25
N LEU A 241 2.93 0.57 -8.20
CA LEU A 241 3.93 -0.32 -8.78
C LEU A 241 3.73 -0.56 -10.28
N SER A 242 2.52 -0.37 -10.79
CA SER A 242 2.21 -0.44 -12.22
C SER A 242 2.19 0.98 -12.78
N GLY A 243 3.02 1.26 -13.77
CA GLY A 243 2.90 2.50 -14.52
C GLY A 243 1.49 2.61 -15.12
N ASN A 244 0.85 3.77 -14.96
CA ASN A 244 -0.42 4.03 -15.60
C ASN A 244 -0.26 3.84 -17.12
N VAL A 245 -1.14 3.04 -17.73
CA VAL A 245 -1.24 2.96 -19.17
C VAL A 245 -1.83 4.29 -19.67
N THR A 246 -0.96 5.25 -19.92
CA THR A 246 -1.37 6.53 -20.48
C THR A 246 -1.73 6.32 -21.95
N LYS A 247 -2.94 6.70 -22.36
CA LYS A 247 -3.28 6.80 -23.78
C LYS A 247 -2.43 7.92 -24.38
N VAL A 248 -1.45 7.55 -25.18
CA VAL A 248 -0.62 8.49 -25.92
C VAL A 248 -1.25 8.69 -27.27
N GLU A 249 -1.66 9.93 -27.58
CA GLU A 249 -2.24 10.28 -28.90
C GLU A 249 -1.20 10.14 -30.01
N GLN A 250 0.07 10.33 -29.71
CA GLN A 250 1.20 10.08 -30.63
C GLN A 250 2.38 9.48 -29.88
N VAL A 251 2.90 8.35 -30.39
CA VAL A 251 4.13 7.76 -29.86
C VAL A 251 5.31 8.64 -30.26
N PRO A 252 6.13 9.15 -29.31
CA PRO A 252 7.31 9.91 -29.62
C PRO A 252 8.26 9.15 -30.58
N PRO A 253 9.01 9.81 -31.45
CA PRO A 253 9.89 9.17 -32.42
C PRO A 253 10.93 8.21 -31.80
N ASN A 254 11.31 8.44 -30.55
CA ASN A 254 12.23 7.60 -29.76
C ASN A 254 11.53 6.42 -29.04
N GLY A 255 10.22 6.27 -29.16
CA GLY A 255 9.45 5.24 -28.50
C GLY A 255 9.33 5.38 -26.97
N ASN A 256 9.96 6.37 -26.37
CA ASN A 256 9.91 6.60 -24.93
C ASN A 256 8.74 7.51 -24.59
N VAL A 257 7.76 6.97 -23.89
CA VAL A 257 6.71 7.73 -23.22
C VAL A 257 7.24 8.01 -21.81
N ASN A 258 7.62 9.26 -21.54
CA ASN A 258 7.92 9.69 -20.17
C ASN A 258 6.61 9.70 -19.39
N LEU A 259 6.40 8.69 -18.54
CA LEU A 259 5.35 8.72 -17.54
C LEU A 259 5.74 9.80 -16.53
N SER A 260 4.82 10.72 -16.24
CA SER A 260 5.05 11.71 -15.18
C SER A 260 5.25 10.99 -13.86
N GLU A 261 6.29 11.36 -13.10
CA GLU A 261 6.50 10.79 -11.75
C GLU A 261 5.31 11.06 -10.81
N LYS A 262 4.50 12.08 -11.09
CA LYS A 262 3.25 12.39 -10.36
C LYS A 262 2.23 11.27 -10.38
N ASP A 263 2.26 10.41 -11.39
CA ASP A 263 1.33 9.31 -11.52
C ASP A 263 1.72 8.09 -10.67
N HIS A 264 2.90 8.15 -10.00
CA HIS A 264 3.41 7.04 -9.20
C HIS A 264 3.07 7.08 -7.72
N ALA A 265 2.52 8.19 -7.21
CA ALA A 265 2.20 8.29 -5.80
C ALA A 265 0.94 9.12 -5.54
N SER A 266 0.20 8.77 -4.49
CA SER A 266 -0.91 9.57 -3.94
C SER A 266 -0.96 9.42 -2.42
N GLY A 267 -1.61 10.34 -1.74
CA GLY A 267 -1.75 10.30 -0.28
C GLY A 267 -1.73 11.67 0.35
N TYR A 268 -1.29 11.72 1.60
CA TYR A 268 -1.27 12.93 2.40
C TYR A 268 0.14 13.27 2.87
N VAL A 269 0.45 14.55 2.92
CA VAL A 269 1.72 15.09 3.40
C VAL A 269 1.46 16.24 4.38
N LEU A 270 2.38 16.45 5.31
CA LEU A 270 2.30 17.59 6.22
C LEU A 270 2.56 18.88 5.43
N ALA A 271 1.72 19.90 5.68
CA ALA A 271 1.79 21.20 5.01
C ALA A 271 2.94 22.08 5.56
N ASP A 272 4.15 21.56 5.51
CA ASP A 272 5.40 22.23 5.90
C ASP A 272 6.33 22.29 4.68
N PRO A 273 6.59 23.48 4.08
CA PRO A 273 7.42 23.60 2.89
C PRO A 273 8.84 23.06 3.05
N SER A 274 9.46 23.21 4.23
CA SER A 274 10.82 22.72 4.47
C SER A 274 10.86 21.20 4.53
N LEU A 275 9.88 20.61 5.19
CA LEU A 275 9.72 19.17 5.29
C LEU A 275 9.41 18.52 3.93
N LEU A 276 8.55 19.16 3.14
CA LEU A 276 8.24 18.73 1.77
C LEU A 276 9.47 18.73 0.87
N LYS A 277 10.33 19.76 0.98
CA LYS A 277 11.62 19.80 0.27
C LYS A 277 12.61 18.75 0.77
N SER A 278 12.54 18.34 2.02
CA SER A 278 13.32 17.22 2.54
C SER A 278 12.81 15.86 2.06
N LEU A 279 11.48 15.71 1.85
CA LEU A 279 10.89 14.51 1.26
C LEU A 279 11.22 14.37 -0.23
N ASP A 280 11.21 15.48 -0.95
CA ASP A 280 11.60 15.54 -2.35
C ASP A 280 12.09 16.96 -2.66
N LYS A 281 13.38 17.15 -2.97
CA LYS A 281 13.96 18.46 -3.30
C LYS A 281 13.24 19.16 -4.44
N ASP A 282 12.62 18.39 -5.36
CA ASP A 282 11.86 18.88 -6.49
C ASP A 282 10.36 19.04 -6.15
N ALA A 283 9.99 19.00 -4.86
CA ALA A 283 8.60 19.19 -4.41
C ALA A 283 7.97 20.44 -5.05
N GLY A 284 6.79 20.28 -5.64
CA GLY A 284 6.07 21.33 -6.36
C GLY A 284 6.41 21.46 -7.83
N GLU A 285 7.50 20.91 -8.30
CA GLU A 285 7.90 20.89 -9.72
C GLU A 285 7.18 19.77 -10.51
N SER A 286 7.35 19.80 -11.85
CA SER A 286 6.72 18.80 -12.73
C SER A 286 7.16 17.38 -12.46
N ASP A 287 8.39 17.21 -12.02
CA ASP A 287 9.05 15.91 -11.86
C ASP A 287 8.97 15.35 -10.43
N SER A 288 8.31 16.09 -9.52
CA SER A 288 8.05 15.60 -8.16
C SER A 288 6.91 14.61 -8.13
N CYS A 289 7.04 13.56 -7.33
CA CYS A 289 5.97 12.61 -7.03
C CYS A 289 5.04 13.10 -5.91
N LEU A 290 5.40 14.15 -5.17
CA LEU A 290 4.54 14.68 -4.13
C LEU A 290 3.35 15.45 -4.74
N PRO A 291 2.11 15.20 -4.26
CA PRO A 291 0.90 15.81 -4.81
C PRO A 291 0.69 17.25 -4.30
N VAL A 292 1.72 18.06 -4.36
CA VAL A 292 1.73 19.46 -3.87
C VAL A 292 2.14 20.44 -4.96
N ARG A 293 1.75 21.71 -4.77
CA ARG A 293 2.17 22.83 -5.60
C ARG A 293 2.54 24.01 -4.69
N PHE A 294 3.55 24.78 -5.09
CA PHE A 294 3.90 26.02 -4.41
C PHE A 294 3.44 27.24 -5.23
N THR A 295 3.20 28.33 -4.53
CA THR A 295 2.98 29.66 -5.11
C THR A 295 4.32 30.33 -5.35
N ASN A 296 4.33 31.43 -6.09
CA ASN A 296 5.57 32.16 -6.43
C ASN A 296 6.33 32.71 -5.21
N ASP A 297 5.66 32.87 -4.07
CA ASP A 297 6.24 33.29 -2.80
C ASP A 297 6.76 32.11 -1.94
N GLY A 298 6.70 30.89 -2.46
CA GLY A 298 7.17 29.68 -1.77
C GLY A 298 6.18 29.08 -0.75
N SER A 299 4.99 29.66 -0.61
CA SER A 299 3.93 29.06 0.21
C SER A 299 3.19 27.95 -0.54
N LEU A 300 2.51 27.04 0.18
CA LEU A 300 1.72 25.99 -0.44
C LEU A 300 0.48 26.57 -1.14
N HIS A 301 0.24 26.12 -2.36
CA HIS A 301 -0.94 26.50 -3.12
C HIS A 301 -2.21 25.91 -2.46
N LYS A 302 -3.26 26.73 -2.31
CA LYS A 302 -4.55 26.32 -1.69
C LYS A 302 -5.22 25.10 -2.34
N GLY A 303 -4.87 24.78 -3.58
CA GLY A 303 -5.35 23.59 -4.29
C GLY A 303 -4.54 22.31 -4.02
N SER A 304 -3.56 22.35 -3.12
CA SER A 304 -2.81 21.15 -2.70
C SER A 304 -3.63 20.38 -1.64
N ALA A 305 -4.71 19.75 -2.06
CA ALA A 305 -5.66 19.04 -1.18
C ALA A 305 -5.03 17.92 -0.35
N SER A 306 -3.87 17.43 -0.78
CA SER A 306 -3.10 16.39 -0.08
C SER A 306 -2.19 16.92 1.02
N ALA A 307 -2.01 18.24 1.12
CA ALA A 307 -1.21 18.86 2.18
C ALA A 307 -2.11 19.23 3.37
N LEU A 308 -1.92 18.53 4.49
CA LEU A 308 -2.69 18.72 5.72
C LEU A 308 -1.90 19.56 6.73
N THR A 309 -2.58 20.40 7.49
CA THR A 309 -2.00 21.09 8.65
C THR A 309 -1.91 20.13 9.84
N LYS A 310 -1.14 20.52 10.88
CA LYS A 310 -1.05 19.73 12.13
C LYS A 310 -2.39 19.57 12.85
N GLU A 311 -3.35 20.44 12.56
CA GLU A 311 -4.68 20.44 13.18
C GLU A 311 -5.70 19.58 12.40
N GLN A 312 -5.40 19.24 11.16
CA GLN A 312 -6.18 18.38 10.28
C GLN A 312 -5.72 16.93 10.34
#